data_1ad953852c2fc3e34f35d793a1956142
#
_entry.id   1ad953852c2fc3e34f35d793a1956142
#
_cell.length_a   1.000
_cell.length_b   1.000
_cell.length_c   1.000
_cell.angle_alpha   90.00
_cell.angle_beta   90.00
_cell.angle_gamma   90.00
#
_symmetry.space_group_name_H-M   'P 1'
#
loop_
_entity.id
_entity.type
_entity.pdbx_description
1 polymer ?
#
loop_
_entity_poly.entity_id
_entity_poly.type
_entity_poly.pdbx_seq_one_letter_code
_entity_poly.pdbx_strand_id
1 'polypeptide(L)'
;LYGWMNDANGLTYKDGEYHLYFQYNPYGSKWGNMHWGHSVSRDLVHWDHLDPAIARDPMGHIFSGSTIVDTRNSAGFGKNAIIAYYTSHSMRNGKQVQVQCIAYSKDNGRTFTKYKGNPVVTPFDGLENFRDPKIFWYEPTKSWYMIVSADKNMRFYQSKNLKKWTYVSQWGEGF
;
A
#
# COMPACT_ATOMS: atom_id res chain seq x y z
N LEU A 1 -15.24 2.67 16.88
CA LEU A 1 -13.86 3.01 16.54
C LEU A 1 -13.47 4.32 17.18
N TYR A 2 -12.32 4.40 17.82
CA TYR A 2 -11.76 5.63 18.41
C TYR A 2 -10.42 5.92 17.72
N GLY A 3 -10.15 7.20 17.42
CA GLY A 3 -8.89 7.63 16.83
C GLY A 3 -9.05 8.47 15.58
N TRP A 4 -7.93 9.02 15.10
CA TRP A 4 -7.90 9.75 13.83
C TRP A 4 -8.04 8.79 12.65
N MET A 5 -8.83 9.17 11.67
CA MET A 5 -9.03 8.41 10.44
C MET A 5 -9.08 9.36 9.24
N ASN A 6 -8.42 8.99 8.15
CA ASN A 6 -8.51 9.69 6.86
C ASN A 6 -8.48 8.67 5.71
N ASP A 7 -7.80 8.91 4.64
CA ASP A 7 -7.77 8.18 3.36
C ASP A 7 -8.20 6.71 3.40
N ALA A 8 -9.16 6.35 2.56
CA ALA A 8 -9.46 4.96 2.26
C ALA A 8 -8.30 4.32 1.49
N ASN A 9 -7.90 3.13 1.88
CA ASN A 9 -6.78 2.39 1.32
C ASN A 9 -7.22 0.98 0.93
N GLY A 10 -6.53 0.38 -0.02
CA GLY A 10 -6.54 -1.05 -0.25
C GLY A 10 -7.93 -1.69 -0.40
N LEU A 11 -8.87 -1.04 -1.09
CA LEU A 11 -10.19 -1.59 -1.34
C LEU A 11 -10.07 -2.92 -2.08
N THR A 12 -10.56 -4.01 -1.47
CA THR A 12 -10.44 -5.36 -2.01
C THR A 12 -11.73 -6.15 -1.75
N TYR A 13 -12.18 -6.87 -2.77
CA TYR A 13 -13.22 -7.90 -2.61
C TYR A 13 -12.58 -9.27 -2.76
N LYS A 14 -12.80 -10.14 -1.76
CA LYS A 14 -12.27 -11.50 -1.78
C LYS A 14 -13.13 -12.43 -0.92
N ASP A 15 -13.44 -13.61 -1.46
CA ASP A 15 -14.15 -14.69 -0.74
C ASP A 15 -15.45 -14.23 -0.06
N GLY A 16 -16.23 -13.37 -0.74
CA GLY A 16 -17.53 -12.87 -0.26
C GLY A 16 -17.44 -11.69 0.70
N GLU A 17 -16.26 -11.13 0.94
CA GLU A 17 -16.07 -9.98 1.82
C GLU A 17 -15.41 -8.80 1.08
N TYR A 18 -15.92 -7.59 1.35
CA TYR A 18 -15.29 -6.33 1.02
C TYR A 18 -14.36 -5.92 2.15
N HIS A 19 -13.12 -5.63 1.84
CA HIS A 19 -12.13 -5.12 2.78
C HIS A 19 -11.91 -3.64 2.51
N LEU A 20 -12.03 -2.83 3.54
CA LEU A 20 -11.69 -1.42 3.56
C LEU A 20 -10.55 -1.22 4.56
N TYR A 21 -9.40 -0.81 4.05
CA TYR A 21 -8.32 -0.30 4.90
C TYR A 21 -8.36 1.23 4.86
N PHE A 22 -7.76 1.88 5.86
CA PHE A 22 -7.77 3.33 5.96
C PHE A 22 -6.62 3.82 6.82
N GLN A 23 -6.21 5.07 6.62
CA GLN A 23 -5.25 5.71 7.48
C GLN A 23 -5.82 5.83 8.89
N TYR A 24 -5.08 5.41 9.89
CA TYR A 24 -5.59 5.30 11.25
C TYR A 24 -4.52 5.58 12.30
N ASN A 25 -4.85 6.46 13.27
CA ASN A 25 -4.10 6.59 14.51
C ASN A 25 -4.88 5.94 15.66
N PRO A 26 -4.51 4.74 16.11
CA PRO A 26 -5.23 4.05 17.19
C PRO A 26 -5.04 4.68 18.58
N TYR A 27 -4.12 5.62 18.72
CA TYR A 27 -3.72 6.17 20.03
C TYR A 27 -4.29 7.54 20.31
N GLY A 28 -4.97 8.18 19.38
CA GLY A 28 -5.51 9.51 19.60
C GLY A 28 -6.26 10.12 18.43
N SER A 29 -6.98 11.21 18.70
CA SER A 29 -7.85 11.91 17.74
C SER A 29 -7.13 12.94 16.87
N LYS A 30 -5.80 12.97 16.88
CA LYS A 30 -4.99 13.85 16.04
C LYS A 30 -4.21 13.02 15.03
N TRP A 31 -3.89 13.63 13.89
CA TRP A 31 -3.02 13.02 12.91
C TRP A 31 -1.67 12.65 13.52
N GLY A 32 -1.22 11.46 13.27
CA GLY A 32 0.06 10.92 13.75
C GLY A 32 0.00 9.40 13.88
N ASN A 33 1.11 8.75 14.16
CA ASN A 33 1.20 7.30 14.38
C ASN A 33 0.44 6.47 13.34
N MET A 34 0.54 6.83 12.06
CA MET A 34 -0.27 6.21 11.00
C MET A 34 -0.05 4.71 10.88
N HIS A 35 -1.16 3.99 10.97
CA HIS A 35 -1.36 2.58 10.71
C HIS A 35 -2.35 2.43 9.57
N TRP A 36 -2.53 1.25 9.03
CA TRP A 36 -3.76 0.90 8.30
C TRP A 36 -4.76 0.29 9.27
N GLY A 37 -5.86 1.00 9.51
CA GLY A 37 -7.06 0.43 10.11
C GLY A 37 -7.72 -0.54 9.13
N HIS A 38 -8.67 -1.36 9.61
CA HIS A 38 -9.32 -2.38 8.81
C HIS A 38 -10.78 -2.54 9.19
N SER A 39 -11.64 -2.59 8.19
CA SER A 39 -13.04 -2.97 8.31
C SER A 39 -13.44 -3.93 7.20
N VAL A 40 -14.41 -4.78 7.47
CA VAL A 40 -14.95 -5.73 6.50
C VAL A 40 -16.46 -5.61 6.41
N SER A 41 -17.01 -5.89 5.23
CA SER A 41 -18.43 -5.89 4.96
C SER A 41 -18.80 -6.97 3.95
N ARG A 42 -20.06 -7.45 4.02
CA ARG A 42 -20.60 -8.34 2.99
C ARG A 42 -21.57 -7.62 2.04
N ASP A 43 -22.01 -6.43 2.39
CA ASP A 43 -23.06 -5.68 1.68
C ASP A 43 -22.71 -4.20 1.40
N LEU A 44 -21.52 -3.73 1.83
CA LEU A 44 -21.02 -2.35 1.75
C LEU A 44 -21.83 -1.35 2.62
N VAL A 45 -22.79 -1.81 3.38
CA VAL A 45 -23.64 -0.98 4.27
C VAL A 45 -23.27 -1.23 5.73
N HIS A 46 -23.17 -2.50 6.11
CA HIS A 46 -22.83 -2.90 7.47
C HIS A 46 -21.36 -3.30 7.52
N TRP A 47 -20.60 -2.70 8.43
CA TRP A 47 -19.15 -2.87 8.55
C TRP A 47 -18.76 -3.34 9.93
N ASP A 48 -17.97 -4.41 9.96
CA ASP A 48 -17.30 -4.88 11.15
C ASP A 48 -15.88 -4.33 11.21
N HIS A 49 -15.53 -3.67 12.34
CA HIS A 49 -14.19 -3.17 12.56
C HIS A 49 -13.30 -4.28 13.12
N LEU A 50 -12.10 -4.38 12.57
CA LEU A 50 -11.07 -5.33 12.97
C LEU A 50 -9.86 -4.59 13.57
N ASP A 51 -8.92 -5.35 14.10
CA ASP A 51 -7.64 -4.80 14.54
C ASP A 51 -6.88 -4.16 13.36
N PRO A 52 -6.01 -3.16 13.62
CA PRO A 52 -5.20 -2.55 12.59
C PRO A 52 -4.43 -3.59 11.77
N ALA A 53 -4.59 -3.55 10.44
CA ALA A 53 -4.00 -4.53 9.53
C ALA A 53 -2.48 -4.40 9.43
N ILE A 54 -1.97 -3.15 9.38
CA ILE A 54 -0.53 -2.87 9.24
C ILE A 54 -0.14 -1.80 10.25
N ALA A 55 0.64 -2.18 11.25
CA ALA A 55 1.15 -1.26 12.25
C ALA A 55 2.43 -0.55 11.78
N ARG A 56 2.61 0.71 12.21
CA ARG A 56 3.90 1.41 12.06
C ARG A 56 5.04 0.63 12.69
N ASP A 57 6.26 0.87 12.22
CA ASP A 57 7.48 0.25 12.74
C ASP A 57 8.66 1.24 12.68
N PRO A 58 9.90 0.83 13.01
CA PRO A 58 11.07 1.69 12.92
C PRO A 58 11.36 2.23 11.51
N MET A 59 10.85 1.60 10.44
CA MET A 59 10.98 2.13 9.07
C MET A 59 10.13 3.39 8.87
N GLY A 60 9.00 3.52 9.56
CA GLY A 60 8.17 4.72 9.51
C GLY A 60 6.69 4.49 9.77
N HIS A 61 5.92 5.54 9.49
CA HIS A 61 4.46 5.52 9.42
C HIS A 61 4.00 4.74 8.21
N ILE A 62 2.82 4.14 8.29
CA ILE A 62 2.19 3.44 7.17
C ILE A 62 1.24 4.42 6.48
N PHE A 63 1.71 5.03 5.40
CA PHE A 63 0.92 5.95 4.57
C PHE A 63 0.07 5.19 3.56
N SER A 64 -0.70 5.93 2.78
CA SER A 64 -1.69 5.41 1.85
C SER A 64 -1.10 4.49 0.77
N GLY A 65 -1.97 3.71 0.16
CA GLY A 65 -1.63 2.79 -0.90
C GLY A 65 -2.81 1.90 -1.33
N SER A 66 -2.51 0.78 -1.92
CA SER A 66 -3.50 -0.11 -2.52
C SER A 66 -3.23 -1.58 -2.22
N THR A 67 -4.24 -2.43 -2.45
CA THR A 67 -4.11 -3.88 -2.37
C THR A 67 -4.41 -4.55 -3.69
N ILE A 68 -3.90 -5.74 -3.87
CA ILE A 68 -4.26 -6.68 -4.94
C ILE A 68 -4.43 -8.08 -4.36
N VAL A 69 -5.20 -8.91 -5.05
CA VAL A 69 -5.22 -10.36 -4.82
C VAL A 69 -4.31 -11.02 -5.84
N ASP A 70 -3.23 -11.66 -5.39
CA ASP A 70 -2.25 -12.31 -6.27
C ASP A 70 -2.73 -13.72 -6.68
N THR A 71 -3.68 -13.76 -7.60
CA THR A 71 -4.26 -15.02 -8.10
C THR A 71 -3.25 -15.88 -8.85
N ARG A 72 -2.16 -15.28 -9.34
CA ARG A 72 -1.09 -15.93 -10.11
C ARG A 72 0.08 -16.41 -9.26
N ASN A 73 0.07 -16.06 -7.96
CA ASN A 73 1.21 -16.26 -7.07
C ASN A 73 2.52 -15.64 -7.60
N SER A 74 2.40 -14.48 -8.25
CA SER A 74 3.53 -13.78 -8.87
C SER A 74 4.60 -13.37 -7.85
N ALA A 75 4.18 -13.00 -6.64
CA ALA A 75 5.08 -12.64 -5.55
C ALA A 75 5.67 -13.86 -4.81
N GLY A 76 5.07 -15.05 -4.99
CA GLY A 76 5.50 -16.24 -4.26
C GLY A 76 5.13 -16.23 -2.78
N PHE A 77 4.17 -15.40 -2.35
CA PHE A 77 3.68 -15.39 -0.96
C PHE A 77 2.57 -16.42 -0.71
N GLY A 78 2.02 -17.02 -1.76
CA GLY A 78 0.90 -17.95 -1.77
C GLY A 78 -0.16 -17.54 -2.77
N LYS A 79 -0.84 -18.52 -3.38
CA LYS A 79 -1.94 -18.26 -4.32
C LYS A 79 -3.08 -17.55 -3.59
N ASN A 80 -3.62 -16.50 -4.22
CA ASN A 80 -4.68 -15.65 -3.66
C ASN A 80 -4.27 -14.88 -2.38
N ALA A 81 -2.97 -14.72 -2.09
CA ALA A 81 -2.55 -13.80 -1.04
C ALA A 81 -3.02 -12.37 -1.35
N ILE A 82 -3.50 -11.67 -0.34
CA ILE A 82 -3.74 -10.22 -0.45
C ILE A 82 -2.39 -9.53 -0.24
N ILE A 83 -1.96 -8.73 -1.21
CA ILE A 83 -0.72 -7.97 -1.12
C ILE A 83 -1.07 -6.50 -1.00
N ALA A 84 -0.65 -5.89 0.10
CA ALA A 84 -0.77 -4.46 0.36
C ALA A 84 0.52 -3.77 -0.06
N TYR A 85 0.39 -2.73 -0.89
CA TYR A 85 1.45 -1.78 -1.18
C TYR A 85 1.14 -0.49 -0.46
N TYR A 86 2.11 -0.01 0.28
CA TYR A 86 1.97 1.21 1.09
C TYR A 86 3.24 2.04 1.03
N THR A 87 3.10 3.32 1.30
CA THR A 87 4.25 4.19 1.47
C THR A 87 4.71 4.14 2.92
N SER A 88 5.96 3.79 3.16
CA SER A 88 6.61 4.01 4.45
C SER A 88 7.13 5.43 4.50
N HIS A 89 6.70 6.20 5.52
CA HIS A 89 7.08 7.59 5.70
C HIS A 89 7.86 7.77 6.99
N SER A 90 9.02 8.39 6.90
CA SER A 90 9.85 8.77 8.05
C SER A 90 10.50 10.13 7.85
N MET A 91 11.01 10.69 8.95
CA MET A 91 11.87 11.87 8.90
C MET A 91 13.33 11.44 9.15
N ARG A 92 14.24 11.81 8.27
CA ARG A 92 15.68 11.54 8.40
C ARG A 92 16.47 12.82 8.12
N ASN A 93 17.27 13.25 9.09
CA ASN A 93 18.07 14.48 8.98
C ASN A 93 17.24 15.71 8.54
N GLY A 94 16.03 15.85 9.06
CA GLY A 94 15.13 16.97 8.76
C GLY A 94 14.38 16.87 7.42
N LYS A 95 14.60 15.81 6.62
CA LYS A 95 13.93 15.57 5.34
C LYS A 95 12.95 14.43 5.43
N GLN A 96 11.87 14.52 4.67
CA GLN A 96 10.95 13.42 4.49
C GLN A 96 11.61 12.32 3.64
N VAL A 97 11.38 11.08 4.05
CA VAL A 97 11.78 9.89 3.28
C VAL A 97 10.54 9.05 3.07
N GLN A 98 10.15 8.91 1.81
CA GLN A 98 8.99 8.14 1.38
C GLN A 98 9.43 7.05 0.40
N VAL A 99 9.14 5.80 0.74
CA VAL A 99 9.52 4.63 -0.04
C VAL A 99 8.35 3.65 -0.11
N GLN A 100 8.24 2.88 -1.20
CA GLN A 100 7.15 1.94 -1.36
C GLN A 100 7.52 0.59 -0.78
N CYS A 101 6.60 0.04 0.00
CA CYS A 101 6.75 -1.19 0.76
C CYS A 101 5.62 -2.18 0.49
N ILE A 102 5.85 -3.44 0.83
CA ILE A 102 4.88 -4.53 0.72
C ILE A 102 4.61 -5.14 2.09
N ALA A 103 3.32 -5.44 2.34
CA ALA A 103 2.90 -6.43 3.33
C ALA A 103 1.94 -7.42 2.64
N TYR A 104 1.87 -8.65 3.13
CA TYR A 104 1.02 -9.67 2.54
C TYR A 104 0.24 -10.46 3.59
N SER A 105 -0.96 -10.87 3.23
CA SER A 105 -1.86 -11.68 4.04
C SER A 105 -2.15 -13.01 3.35
N LYS A 106 -2.20 -14.09 4.15
CA LYS A 106 -2.57 -15.45 3.71
C LYS A 106 -3.90 -15.91 4.34
N ASP A 107 -4.48 -15.12 5.20
CA ASP A 107 -5.65 -15.42 6.03
C ASP A 107 -6.83 -14.48 5.71
N ASN A 108 -7.03 -14.21 4.43
CA ASN A 108 -8.09 -13.32 3.93
C ASN A 108 -8.03 -11.90 4.52
N GLY A 109 -6.84 -11.30 4.60
CA GLY A 109 -6.65 -9.93 5.04
C GLY A 109 -6.74 -9.72 6.55
N ARG A 110 -6.84 -10.77 7.36
CA ARG A 110 -6.94 -10.63 8.82
C ARG A 110 -5.62 -10.19 9.45
N THR A 111 -4.51 -10.76 8.99
CA THR A 111 -3.17 -10.37 9.43
C THR A 111 -2.24 -10.13 8.25
N PHE A 112 -1.30 -9.21 8.42
CA PHE A 112 -0.31 -8.89 7.40
C PHE A 112 1.11 -9.08 7.92
N THR A 113 1.92 -9.74 7.10
CA THR A 113 3.36 -9.87 7.32
C THR A 113 4.10 -8.91 6.40
N LYS A 114 4.92 -8.01 6.96
CA LYS A 114 5.77 -7.11 6.18
C LYS A 114 6.85 -7.89 5.44
N TYR A 115 7.06 -7.56 4.19
CA TYR A 115 8.08 -8.22 3.37
C TYR A 115 9.49 -7.86 3.86
N LYS A 116 10.34 -8.86 4.08
CA LYS A 116 11.71 -8.66 4.59
C LYS A 116 12.62 -7.89 3.63
N GLY A 117 12.28 -7.87 2.34
CA GLY A 117 13.01 -7.13 1.30
C GLY A 117 12.50 -5.71 1.06
N ASN A 118 11.71 -5.14 1.97
CA ASN A 118 11.31 -3.73 1.90
C ASN A 118 12.52 -2.79 2.12
N PRO A 119 12.52 -1.61 1.49
CA PRO A 119 11.55 -1.12 0.51
C PRO A 119 11.72 -1.78 -0.86
N VAL A 120 10.63 -1.87 -1.64
CA VAL A 120 10.66 -2.42 -3.01
C VAL A 120 10.84 -1.37 -4.09
N VAL A 121 10.51 -0.11 -3.82
CA VAL A 121 10.79 1.05 -4.69
C VAL A 121 11.20 2.23 -3.84
N THR A 122 12.30 2.86 -4.23
CA THR A 122 12.78 4.13 -3.68
C THR A 122 12.88 5.16 -4.81
N PRO A 123 12.68 6.46 -4.54
CA PRO A 123 12.91 7.46 -5.57
C PRO A 123 14.40 7.53 -5.92
N PHE A 124 14.74 7.44 -7.21
CA PHE A 124 16.13 7.43 -7.68
C PHE A 124 16.81 8.82 -7.68
N ASP A 125 16.01 9.86 -7.51
CA ASP A 125 16.43 11.28 -7.52
C ASP A 125 16.25 11.97 -6.15
N GLY A 126 15.90 11.19 -5.11
CA GLY A 126 15.78 11.69 -3.76
C GLY A 126 14.55 12.56 -3.49
N LEU A 127 13.48 12.43 -4.30
CA LEU A 127 12.21 13.11 -4.06
C LEU A 127 11.70 12.86 -2.65
N GLU A 128 11.22 13.91 -1.98
CA GLU A 128 10.62 13.83 -0.65
C GLU A 128 9.13 13.43 -0.72
N ASN A 129 8.41 13.83 -1.77
CA ASN A 129 7.01 13.47 -1.99
C ASN A 129 6.92 12.34 -3.03
N PHE A 130 6.93 11.10 -2.54
CA PHE A 130 6.92 9.90 -3.37
C PHE A 130 6.04 8.83 -2.74
N ARG A 131 4.71 8.84 -3.04
CA ARG A 131 3.71 8.09 -2.27
C ARG A 131 2.51 7.60 -3.08
N ASP A 132 1.60 6.90 -2.38
CA ASP A 132 0.29 6.45 -2.85
C ASP A 132 0.37 5.45 -4.00
N PRO A 133 1.06 4.30 -3.82
CA PRO A 133 1.24 3.33 -4.88
C PRO A 133 -0.09 2.66 -5.25
N LYS A 134 -0.44 2.68 -6.54
CA LYS A 134 -1.53 1.92 -7.13
C LYS A 134 -0.98 0.81 -8.00
N ILE A 135 -1.39 -0.42 -7.73
CA ILE A 135 -0.93 -1.62 -8.46
C ILE A 135 -2.06 -2.16 -9.31
N PHE A 136 -1.73 -2.58 -10.53
CA PHE A 136 -2.67 -3.28 -11.43
C PHE A 136 -1.94 -4.20 -12.39
N TRP A 137 -2.66 -5.21 -12.87
CA TRP A 137 -2.20 -6.08 -13.96
C TRP A 137 -2.52 -5.43 -15.30
N TYR A 138 -1.55 -5.41 -16.21
CA TYR A 138 -1.73 -4.89 -17.57
C TYR A 138 -1.57 -6.01 -18.58
N GLU A 139 -2.70 -6.47 -19.11
CA GLU A 139 -2.79 -7.66 -19.97
C GLU A 139 -1.94 -7.58 -21.24
N PRO A 140 -1.86 -6.42 -21.97
CA PRO A 140 -1.09 -6.35 -23.20
C PRO A 140 0.39 -6.69 -23.04
N THR A 141 1.01 -6.35 -21.90
CA THR A 141 2.42 -6.68 -21.62
C THR A 141 2.58 -7.88 -20.70
N LYS A 142 1.48 -8.44 -20.22
CA LYS A 142 1.44 -9.53 -19.24
C LYS A 142 2.37 -9.21 -18.06
N SER A 143 2.16 -8.04 -17.46
CA SER A 143 2.99 -7.51 -16.37
C SER A 143 2.16 -6.75 -15.37
N TRP A 144 2.69 -6.66 -14.17
CA TRP A 144 2.20 -5.77 -13.14
C TRP A 144 2.77 -4.37 -13.35
N TYR A 145 1.93 -3.36 -13.14
CA TYR A 145 2.33 -1.96 -13.14
C TYR A 145 2.05 -1.33 -11.78
N MET A 146 2.90 -0.42 -11.39
CA MET A 146 2.72 0.46 -10.24
C MET A 146 2.74 1.90 -10.73
N ILE A 147 1.76 2.69 -10.29
CA ILE A 147 1.75 4.14 -10.44
C ILE A 147 2.02 4.74 -9.06
N VAL A 148 2.93 5.68 -8.98
CA VAL A 148 3.28 6.38 -7.73
C VAL A 148 3.24 7.88 -7.98
N SER A 149 2.63 8.62 -7.07
CA SER A 149 2.71 10.08 -7.04
C SER A 149 4.14 10.52 -6.71
N ALA A 150 4.71 11.37 -7.53
CA ALA A 150 6.11 11.82 -7.47
C ALA A 150 6.18 13.34 -7.68
N ASP A 151 5.99 14.10 -6.60
CA ASP A 151 5.78 15.57 -6.62
C ASP A 151 4.66 15.97 -7.60
N LYS A 152 5.02 16.60 -8.73
CA LYS A 152 4.10 17.08 -9.76
C LYS A 152 3.80 16.03 -10.84
N ASN A 153 4.42 14.85 -10.76
CA ASN A 153 4.36 13.82 -11.79
C ASN A 153 3.78 12.51 -11.20
N MET A 154 3.33 11.65 -12.09
CA MET A 154 3.06 10.24 -11.81
C MET A 154 4.16 9.40 -12.42
N ARG A 155 4.79 8.53 -11.64
CA ARG A 155 5.80 7.58 -12.14
C ARG A 155 5.24 6.19 -12.31
N PHE A 156 5.64 5.56 -13.40
CA PHE A 156 5.20 4.22 -13.78
C PHE A 156 6.36 3.25 -13.65
N TYR A 157 6.10 2.15 -12.97
CA TYR A 157 7.02 1.04 -12.80
C TYR A 157 6.38 -0.26 -13.29
N GLN A 158 7.20 -1.18 -13.80
CA GLN A 158 6.77 -2.49 -14.27
C GLN A 158 7.44 -3.61 -13.46
N SER A 159 6.71 -4.71 -13.24
CA SER A 159 7.21 -5.89 -12.56
C SER A 159 6.62 -7.18 -13.14
N LYS A 160 7.40 -8.25 -13.13
CA LYS A 160 6.94 -9.63 -13.39
C LYS A 160 6.63 -10.41 -12.11
N ASN A 161 7.15 -9.97 -10.96
CA ASN A 161 7.11 -10.74 -9.72
C ASN A 161 6.63 -9.93 -8.51
N LEU A 162 6.08 -8.73 -8.71
CA LEU A 162 5.53 -7.87 -7.66
C LEU A 162 6.53 -7.40 -6.59
N LYS A 163 7.79 -7.81 -6.66
CA LYS A 163 8.85 -7.49 -5.69
C LYS A 163 9.98 -6.66 -6.29
N LYS A 164 10.29 -6.89 -7.57
CA LYS A 164 11.31 -6.14 -8.31
C LYS A 164 10.61 -5.27 -9.33
N TRP A 165 10.86 -3.97 -9.27
CA TRP A 165 10.21 -2.95 -10.08
C TRP A 165 11.22 -2.20 -10.91
N THR A 166 10.92 -2.04 -12.20
CA THR A 166 11.73 -1.27 -13.15
C THR A 166 10.97 -0.01 -13.54
N TYR A 167 11.60 1.14 -13.43
CA TYR A 167 11.04 2.40 -13.94
C TYR A 167 10.77 2.31 -15.43
N VAL A 168 9.61 2.80 -15.87
CA VAL A 168 9.19 2.77 -17.28
C VAL A 168 9.09 4.18 -17.85
N SER A 169 8.33 5.04 -17.17
CA SER A 169 8.04 6.40 -17.65
C SER A 169 7.47 7.26 -16.53
N GLN A 170 7.27 8.52 -16.83
CA GLN A 170 6.50 9.44 -16.01
C GLN A 170 5.53 10.24 -16.87
N TRP A 171 4.49 10.79 -16.23
CA TRP A 171 3.50 11.66 -16.83
C TRP A 171 3.20 12.83 -15.90
N GLY A 172 2.88 14.01 -16.44
CA GLY A 172 2.52 15.22 -15.68
C GLY A 172 3.50 16.39 -15.86
N GLU A 173 4.50 16.27 -16.74
CA GLU A 173 5.39 17.40 -17.06
C GLU A 173 4.59 18.51 -17.75
N GLY A 174 4.66 19.74 -17.19
CA GLY A 174 4.04 20.92 -17.80
C GLY A 174 2.68 21.34 -17.22
N PHE A 175 2.25 20.75 -16.08
CA PHE A 175 1.07 21.18 -15.32
C PHE A 175 1.45 21.94 -14.05
#